data_9fc721e4053e39f18def05270c13d4ee
#
_entry.id   9fc721e4053e39f18def05270c13d4ee
#
_cell.length_a   1.000
_cell.length_b   1.000
_cell.length_c   1.000
_cell.angle_alpha   90.00
_cell.angle_beta   90.00
_cell.angle_gamma   90.00
#
_symmetry.space_group_name_H-M   'P 1'
#
loop_
_entity.id
_entity.type
_entity.pdbx_description
1 polymer ?
#
loop_
_entity_poly.entity_id
_entity_poly.type
_entity_poly.pdbx_seq_one_letter_code
_entity_poly.pdbx_strand_id
1 'polypeptide(L)'
;DTVLSRGLGDVYKRQYQTDAKGQPVNSILIEECTNISQELYLSAVIDRDSQKIVFIGSSEGGVNIEDVAKNMPEKIIYQGVVYGDKSLPDSALNIAKVLKLNDVQTNQFISMIDNLLRLFVEKDLSLLEINPLVITDSGDLLCLDAKVNIDSNALFRHPELLEMYDETQEDPQEAEAAKNDLSYVSLDGNIGCMVNGAGLAMGTMDTIKFYGGNPANFLDVGGTATQERVAKAFKIILEDPDVKVVLVNIFGGIVRCDLIAKGIIAAIKEVEVKIPVVVRLEGNSADKGSKILSKADIKIDSINDLADAAKKAVELAK
;
A
#
# COMPACT_ATOMS: atom_id res chain seq x y z
N ASP A 1 -37.02 -4.96 11.21
CA ASP A 1 -36.95 -5.01 9.72
C ASP A 1 -37.10 -3.66 9.04
N THR A 2 -37.61 -2.64 9.70
CA THR A 2 -37.84 -1.32 9.10
C THR A 2 -36.72 -0.31 9.39
N VAL A 3 -35.77 -0.62 10.23
CA VAL A 3 -34.66 0.28 10.60
C VAL A 3 -33.51 0.16 9.61
N LEU A 4 -33.27 -1.01 9.02
CA LEU A 4 -32.25 -1.25 8.01
C LEU A 4 -32.57 -0.63 6.65
N SER A 5 -33.85 -0.51 6.27
CA SER A 5 -34.24 0.05 4.97
C SER A 5 -34.22 1.58 4.90
N ARG A 6 -34.20 2.30 6.03
CA ARG A 6 -34.09 3.78 6.06
C ARG A 6 -32.66 4.30 6.09
N GLY A 7 -31.67 3.46 6.39
CA GLY A 7 -30.26 3.83 6.44
C GLY A 7 -29.48 3.61 5.15
N LEU A 8 -30.01 2.82 4.21
CA LEU A 8 -29.31 2.44 2.95
C LEU A 8 -29.46 3.47 1.82
N GLY A 9 -30.09 4.60 2.04
CA GLY A 9 -30.26 5.66 1.06
C GLY A 9 -28.94 6.31 0.65
N ASP A 10 -28.58 7.47 1.11
CA ASP A 10 -27.40 8.21 0.65
C ASP A 10 -26.15 8.07 1.56
N VAL A 11 -26.32 7.59 2.79
CA VAL A 11 -25.25 7.56 3.81
C VAL A 11 -24.25 6.41 3.59
N TYR A 12 -24.65 5.34 2.92
CA TYR A 12 -23.82 4.13 2.70
C TYR A 12 -23.30 3.96 1.28
N LYS A 13 -23.30 5.01 0.46
CA LYS A 13 -22.64 4.99 -0.86
C LYS A 13 -21.12 4.95 -0.76
N ARG A 14 -20.55 5.26 0.41
CA ARG A 14 -19.12 5.23 0.70
C ARG A 14 -18.85 4.60 2.05
N GLN A 15 -17.77 3.82 2.11
CA GLN A 15 -17.26 3.22 3.33
C GLN A 15 -16.04 4.01 3.80
N TYR A 16 -16.04 4.45 5.07
CA TYR A 16 -14.99 5.29 5.67
C TYR A 16 -14.05 4.51 6.58
N GLN A 17 -14.16 3.19 6.59
CA GLN A 17 -13.41 2.32 7.50
C GLN A 17 -11.91 2.30 7.18
N THR A 18 -11.55 2.42 5.91
CA THR A 18 -10.18 2.35 5.41
C THR A 18 -9.66 3.67 4.84
N ASP A 19 -10.53 4.61 4.53
CA ASP A 19 -10.18 5.91 3.95
C ASP A 19 -11.13 7.01 4.47
N ALA A 20 -10.54 8.12 4.94
CA ALA A 20 -11.29 9.29 5.42
C ALA A 20 -12.15 9.95 4.33
N LYS A 21 -11.76 9.86 3.05
CA LYS A 21 -12.53 10.33 1.89
C LYS A 21 -13.69 9.39 1.55
N GLY A 22 -13.65 8.15 2.06
CA GLY A 22 -14.63 7.10 1.84
C GLY A 22 -14.50 6.41 0.48
N GLN A 23 -14.52 5.08 0.50
CA GLN A 23 -14.50 4.26 -0.72
C GLN A 23 -15.92 4.00 -1.24
N PRO A 24 -16.15 3.94 -2.58
CA PRO A 24 -17.45 3.60 -3.12
C PRO A 24 -17.84 2.16 -2.76
N VAL A 25 -19.12 1.94 -2.46
CA VAL A 25 -19.66 0.60 -2.24
C VAL A 25 -20.38 0.16 -3.51
N ASN A 26 -19.73 -0.67 -4.33
CA ASN A 26 -20.26 -1.15 -5.61
C ASN A 26 -21.14 -2.38 -5.45
N SER A 27 -20.84 -3.23 -4.45
CA SER A 27 -21.59 -4.45 -4.15
C SER A 27 -21.56 -4.73 -2.65
N ILE A 28 -22.56 -5.45 -2.17
CA ILE A 28 -22.64 -5.94 -0.79
C ILE A 28 -22.89 -7.44 -0.79
N LEU A 29 -22.24 -8.15 0.11
CA LEU A 29 -22.54 -9.55 0.41
C LEU A 29 -23.61 -9.60 1.50
N ILE A 30 -24.66 -10.40 1.28
CA ILE A 30 -25.72 -10.63 2.27
C ILE A 30 -25.69 -12.11 2.63
N GLU A 31 -25.42 -12.40 3.89
CA GLU A 31 -25.36 -13.75 4.43
C GLU A 31 -26.36 -13.95 5.55
N GLU A 32 -26.63 -15.20 5.91
CA GLU A 32 -27.41 -15.55 7.08
C GLU A 32 -26.67 -15.13 8.35
N CYS A 33 -27.40 -14.55 9.32
CA CYS A 33 -26.79 -14.14 10.58
C CYS A 33 -26.22 -15.32 11.36
N THR A 34 -24.96 -15.24 11.73
CA THR A 34 -24.29 -16.22 12.58
C THR A 34 -24.43 -15.84 14.05
N ASN A 35 -24.90 -16.76 14.88
CA ASN A 35 -24.85 -16.61 16.33
C ASN A 35 -23.45 -16.90 16.83
N ILE A 36 -22.80 -15.92 17.44
CA ILE A 36 -21.40 -15.95 17.86
C ILE A 36 -21.32 -16.15 19.37
N SER A 37 -20.65 -17.22 19.80
CA SER A 37 -20.34 -17.46 21.21
C SER A 37 -18.99 -16.85 21.64
N GLN A 38 -18.01 -16.81 20.71
CA GLN A 38 -16.70 -16.24 20.96
C GLN A 38 -16.06 -15.75 19.67
N GLU A 39 -15.37 -14.61 19.74
CA GLU A 39 -14.55 -14.08 18.65
C GLU A 39 -13.06 -14.33 18.91
N LEU A 40 -12.36 -14.77 17.89
CA LEU A 40 -10.92 -15.08 17.88
C LEU A 40 -10.26 -14.31 16.75
N TYR A 41 -8.94 -14.15 16.83
CA TYR A 41 -8.12 -13.61 15.76
C TYR A 41 -7.20 -14.69 15.18
N LEU A 42 -7.07 -14.72 13.86
CA LEU A 42 -6.10 -15.54 13.17
C LEU A 42 -5.57 -14.80 11.93
N SER A 43 -4.25 -14.75 11.80
CA SER A 43 -3.64 -14.24 10.57
C SER A 43 -2.42 -15.06 10.17
N ALA A 44 -1.96 -14.89 8.92
CA ALA A 44 -0.73 -15.45 8.41
C ALA A 44 0.04 -14.39 7.62
N VAL A 45 1.34 -14.28 7.86
CA VAL A 45 2.26 -13.35 7.21
C VAL A 45 3.58 -14.04 6.88
N ILE A 46 4.36 -13.45 5.97
CA ILE A 46 5.74 -13.88 5.71
C ILE A 46 6.67 -13.21 6.70
N ASP A 47 7.31 -14.00 7.56
CA ASP A 47 8.41 -13.52 8.37
C ASP A 47 9.73 -13.69 7.61
N ARG A 48 10.33 -12.56 7.26
CA ARG A 48 11.55 -12.52 6.45
C ARG A 48 12.79 -12.97 7.22
N ASP A 49 12.81 -12.77 8.54
CA ASP A 49 13.95 -13.11 9.37
C ASP A 49 14.07 -14.62 9.53
N SER A 50 12.97 -15.30 9.86
CA SER A 50 12.94 -16.76 9.97
C SER A 50 12.71 -17.47 8.63
N GLN A 51 12.38 -16.75 7.56
CA GLN A 51 12.03 -17.27 6.22
C GLN A 51 10.88 -18.30 6.28
N LYS A 52 9.86 -18.00 7.07
CA LYS A 52 8.69 -18.85 7.28
C LYS A 52 7.39 -18.07 7.09
N ILE A 53 6.32 -18.80 6.84
CA ILE A 53 4.98 -18.29 7.04
C ILE A 53 4.69 -18.39 8.54
N VAL A 54 4.30 -17.29 9.16
CA VAL A 54 3.98 -17.23 10.59
C VAL A 54 2.49 -17.02 10.75
N PHE A 55 1.84 -17.98 11.40
CA PHE A 55 0.48 -17.79 11.89
C PHE A 55 0.50 -17.03 13.22
N ILE A 56 -0.38 -16.07 13.33
CA ILE A 56 -0.57 -15.24 14.53
C ILE A 56 -2.00 -15.51 15.01
N GLY A 57 -2.13 -15.99 16.24
CA GLY A 57 -3.43 -16.29 16.84
C GLY A 57 -3.64 -15.52 18.13
N SER A 58 -4.89 -15.11 18.40
CA SER A 58 -5.28 -14.51 19.68
C SER A 58 -6.69 -14.91 20.08
N SER A 59 -6.91 -15.06 21.40
CA SER A 59 -8.25 -15.24 21.99
C SER A 59 -9.09 -13.98 21.97
N GLU A 60 -8.53 -12.83 21.57
CA GLU A 60 -9.19 -11.55 21.45
C GLU A 60 -9.42 -11.28 19.95
N GLY A 61 -10.63 -11.51 19.47
CA GLY A 61 -11.06 -11.25 18.09
C GLY A 61 -11.98 -10.04 17.99
N GLY A 62 -12.28 -9.61 16.76
CA GLY A 62 -13.17 -8.47 16.52
C GLY A 62 -12.62 -7.11 16.94
N VAL A 63 -11.33 -7.03 17.28
CA VAL A 63 -10.64 -5.85 17.77
C VAL A 63 -9.34 -5.63 16.99
N ASN A 64 -8.74 -4.44 17.16
CA ASN A 64 -7.43 -4.13 16.56
C ASN A 64 -6.33 -4.95 17.25
N ILE A 65 -5.65 -5.80 16.47
CA ILE A 65 -4.64 -6.73 17.01
C ILE A 65 -3.39 -6.00 17.50
N GLU A 66 -3.05 -4.84 16.95
CA GLU A 66 -1.91 -4.02 17.38
C GLU A 66 -2.12 -3.52 18.81
N ASP A 67 -3.35 -3.17 19.18
CA ASP A 67 -3.71 -2.78 20.53
C ASP A 67 -3.59 -3.97 21.51
N VAL A 68 -4.00 -5.17 21.05
CA VAL A 68 -3.80 -6.41 21.84
C VAL A 68 -2.31 -6.70 22.01
N ALA A 69 -1.52 -6.59 20.95
CA ALA A 69 -0.06 -6.82 21.00
C ALA A 69 0.65 -5.86 21.97
N LYS A 70 0.19 -4.62 22.04
CA LYS A 70 0.76 -3.60 22.93
C LYS A 70 0.36 -3.77 24.38
N ASN A 71 -0.92 -4.10 24.64
CA ASN A 71 -1.49 -4.08 25.97
C ASN A 71 -1.55 -5.46 26.65
N MET A 72 -1.64 -6.54 25.85
CA MET A 72 -1.82 -7.94 26.32
C MET A 72 -1.01 -8.91 25.45
N PRO A 73 0.33 -8.73 25.32
CA PRO A 73 1.16 -9.55 24.42
C PRO A 73 1.13 -11.05 24.73
N GLU A 74 0.82 -11.43 25.98
CA GLU A 74 0.69 -12.83 26.41
C GLU A 74 -0.53 -13.55 25.80
N LYS A 75 -1.48 -12.81 25.22
CA LYS A 75 -2.64 -13.37 24.53
C LYS A 75 -2.39 -13.66 23.06
N ILE A 76 -1.22 -13.32 22.55
CA ILE A 76 -0.86 -13.53 21.15
C ILE A 76 0.17 -14.66 21.06
N ILE A 77 -0.07 -15.59 20.15
CA ILE A 77 0.89 -16.61 19.76
C ILE A 77 1.40 -16.37 18.34
N TYR A 78 2.69 -16.54 18.14
CA TYR A 78 3.36 -16.55 16.84
C TYR A 78 3.87 -17.96 16.57
N GLN A 79 3.39 -18.61 15.52
CA GLN A 79 3.76 -19.98 15.16
C GLN A 79 4.25 -20.04 13.72
N GLY A 80 5.57 -20.22 13.55
CA GLY A 80 6.19 -20.43 12.24
C GLY A 80 5.85 -21.81 11.68
N VAL A 81 5.50 -21.87 10.40
CA VAL A 81 5.21 -23.12 9.66
C VAL A 81 5.93 -23.11 8.31
N VAL A 82 6.17 -24.31 7.78
CA VAL A 82 6.73 -24.51 6.44
C VAL A 82 5.74 -25.35 5.64
N TYR A 83 5.43 -24.91 4.44
CA TYR A 83 4.52 -25.64 3.56
C TYR A 83 5.05 -27.03 3.21
N GLY A 84 4.21 -28.05 3.37
CA GLY A 84 4.59 -29.45 3.15
C GLY A 84 5.35 -30.11 4.32
N ASP A 85 5.55 -29.40 5.42
CA ASP A 85 6.16 -29.99 6.62
C ASP A 85 5.14 -30.86 7.38
N LYS A 86 5.59 -32.05 7.78
CA LYS A 86 4.78 -32.99 8.58
C LYS A 86 4.48 -32.49 10.01
N SER A 87 5.17 -31.46 10.48
CA SER A 87 4.94 -30.84 11.80
C SER A 87 3.79 -29.85 11.84
N LEU A 88 3.10 -29.61 10.71
CA LEU A 88 1.99 -28.66 10.65
C LEU A 88 0.87 -28.95 11.68
N PRO A 89 0.44 -30.22 11.90
CA PRO A 89 -0.57 -30.50 12.92
C PRO A 89 -0.13 -30.11 14.34
N ASP A 90 1.14 -30.33 14.69
CA ASP A 90 1.69 -29.92 16.00
C ASP A 90 1.74 -28.40 16.15
N SER A 91 2.08 -27.70 15.08
CA SER A 91 2.06 -26.24 15.02
C SER A 91 0.64 -25.68 15.22
N ALA A 92 -0.35 -26.26 14.54
CA ALA A 92 -1.74 -25.90 14.70
C ALA A 92 -2.28 -26.19 16.11
N LEU A 93 -1.87 -27.33 16.72
CA LEU A 93 -2.19 -27.67 18.10
C LEU A 93 -1.67 -26.64 19.10
N ASN A 94 -0.47 -26.09 18.89
CA ASN A 94 0.07 -25.06 19.77
C ASN A 94 -0.80 -23.78 19.74
N ILE A 95 -1.27 -23.38 18.56
CA ILE A 95 -2.18 -22.23 18.43
C ILE A 95 -3.53 -22.56 19.10
N ALA A 96 -4.10 -23.73 18.80
CA ALA A 96 -5.40 -24.16 19.35
C ALA A 96 -5.43 -24.15 20.89
N LYS A 97 -4.33 -24.54 21.55
CA LYS A 97 -4.19 -24.46 23.00
C LYS A 97 -4.27 -23.04 23.54
N VAL A 98 -3.62 -22.08 22.88
CA VAL A 98 -3.66 -20.66 23.29
C VAL A 98 -5.05 -20.07 23.06
N LEU A 99 -5.71 -20.47 21.97
CA LEU A 99 -7.10 -20.10 21.68
C LEU A 99 -8.11 -20.82 22.57
N LYS A 100 -7.67 -21.78 23.40
CA LYS A 100 -8.50 -22.59 24.32
C LYS A 100 -9.61 -23.40 23.62
N LEU A 101 -9.30 -23.89 22.41
CA LEU A 101 -10.21 -24.70 21.63
C LEU A 101 -10.39 -26.09 22.27
N ASN A 102 -11.62 -26.61 22.25
CA ASN A 102 -11.89 -27.99 22.67
C ASN A 102 -11.42 -29.00 21.59
N ASP A 103 -11.54 -30.29 21.84
CA ASP A 103 -11.03 -31.36 20.95
C ASP A 103 -11.69 -31.32 19.56
N VAL A 104 -12.99 -31.03 19.47
CA VAL A 104 -13.73 -30.93 18.19
C VAL A 104 -13.24 -29.73 17.40
N GLN A 105 -13.20 -28.57 18.04
CA GLN A 105 -12.72 -27.32 17.46
C GLN A 105 -11.24 -27.41 17.05
N THR A 106 -10.41 -28.10 17.84
CA THR A 106 -9.00 -28.34 17.52
C THR A 106 -8.85 -29.14 16.23
N ASN A 107 -9.64 -30.18 16.00
CA ASN A 107 -9.62 -30.95 14.76
C ASN A 107 -10.08 -30.10 13.56
N GLN A 108 -11.12 -29.28 13.70
CA GLN A 108 -11.54 -28.32 12.69
C GLN A 108 -10.42 -27.31 12.40
N PHE A 109 -9.78 -26.79 13.44
CA PHE A 109 -8.70 -25.80 13.34
C PHE A 109 -7.47 -26.34 12.61
N ILE A 110 -7.05 -27.58 12.87
CA ILE A 110 -5.94 -28.22 12.15
C ILE A 110 -6.24 -28.28 10.66
N SER A 111 -7.44 -28.71 10.28
CA SER A 111 -7.87 -28.77 8.88
C SER A 111 -7.95 -27.37 8.25
N MET A 112 -8.40 -26.36 9.02
CA MET A 112 -8.46 -24.96 8.60
C MET A 112 -7.05 -24.42 8.34
N ILE A 113 -6.10 -24.59 9.25
CA ILE A 113 -4.70 -24.13 9.09
C ILE A 113 -4.06 -24.74 7.85
N ASP A 114 -4.27 -26.05 7.59
CA ASP A 114 -3.75 -26.70 6.38
C ASP A 114 -4.32 -26.06 5.11
N ASN A 115 -5.62 -25.83 5.05
CA ASN A 115 -6.28 -25.17 3.91
C ASN A 115 -5.84 -23.73 3.73
N LEU A 116 -5.69 -22.96 4.83
CA LEU A 116 -5.24 -21.58 4.78
C LEU A 116 -3.78 -21.47 4.35
N LEU A 117 -2.92 -22.38 4.82
CA LEU A 117 -1.52 -22.45 4.41
C LEU A 117 -1.40 -22.80 2.92
N ARG A 118 -2.22 -23.75 2.44
CA ARG A 118 -2.29 -24.08 1.02
C ARG A 118 -2.74 -22.89 0.20
N LEU A 119 -3.83 -22.21 0.59
CA LEU A 119 -4.30 -20.98 -0.06
C LEU A 119 -3.21 -19.91 -0.11
N PHE A 120 -2.52 -19.70 1.03
CA PHE A 120 -1.45 -18.70 1.15
C PHE A 120 -0.33 -18.93 0.12
N VAL A 121 0.10 -20.18 -0.04
CA VAL A 121 1.17 -20.54 -0.98
C VAL A 121 0.68 -20.60 -2.43
N GLU A 122 -0.46 -21.25 -2.69
CA GLU A 122 -0.96 -21.45 -4.06
C GLU A 122 -1.43 -20.14 -4.72
N LYS A 123 -1.82 -19.14 -3.94
CA LYS A 123 -2.28 -17.83 -4.43
C LYS A 123 -1.27 -16.71 -4.20
N ASP A 124 -0.05 -17.04 -3.79
CA ASP A 124 1.01 -16.06 -3.51
C ASP A 124 0.55 -14.91 -2.60
N LEU A 125 0.00 -15.26 -1.45
CA LEU A 125 -0.46 -14.26 -0.51
C LEU A 125 0.71 -13.62 0.24
N SER A 126 0.61 -12.35 0.55
CA SER A 126 1.50 -11.61 1.46
C SER A 126 0.90 -11.42 2.85
N LEU A 127 -0.43 -11.43 2.94
CA LEU A 127 -1.22 -11.37 4.17
C LEU A 127 -2.50 -12.20 4.00
N LEU A 128 -2.84 -12.93 5.04
CA LEU A 128 -4.18 -13.50 5.24
C LEU A 128 -4.57 -13.17 6.67
N GLU A 129 -5.71 -12.51 6.86
CA GLU A 129 -6.22 -12.16 8.18
C GLU A 129 -7.69 -12.56 8.26
N ILE A 130 -8.06 -13.23 9.36
CA ILE A 130 -9.42 -13.61 9.69
C ILE A 130 -9.75 -12.92 11.02
N ASN A 131 -10.58 -11.89 10.95
CA ASN A 131 -10.91 -11.07 12.11
C ASN A 131 -12.36 -10.54 12.03
N PRO A 132 -13.31 -11.27 12.68
CA PRO A 132 -13.05 -12.40 13.58
C PRO A 132 -13.08 -13.79 12.93
N LEU A 133 -12.29 -14.71 13.47
CA LEU A 133 -12.57 -16.13 13.45
C LEU A 133 -13.53 -16.41 14.61
N VAL A 134 -14.68 -17.02 14.36
CA VAL A 134 -15.68 -17.18 15.42
C VAL A 134 -15.93 -18.62 15.80
N ILE A 135 -16.28 -18.81 17.08
CA ILE A 135 -16.94 -20.02 17.55
C ILE A 135 -18.42 -19.73 17.57
N THR A 136 -19.20 -20.51 16.85
CA THR A 136 -20.67 -20.38 16.77
C THR A 136 -21.34 -20.96 18.01
N ASP A 137 -22.62 -20.67 18.21
CA ASP A 137 -23.41 -21.29 19.29
C ASP A 137 -23.51 -22.83 19.15
N SER A 138 -23.37 -23.38 17.94
CA SER A 138 -23.24 -24.83 17.73
C SER A 138 -21.89 -25.40 18.12
N GLY A 139 -20.90 -24.53 18.40
CA GLY A 139 -19.55 -24.91 18.78
C GLY A 139 -18.57 -25.09 17.60
N ASP A 140 -19.00 -24.76 16.37
CA ASP A 140 -18.17 -24.87 15.17
C ASP A 140 -17.30 -23.61 14.95
N LEU A 141 -16.15 -23.78 14.30
CA LEU A 141 -15.33 -22.67 13.84
C LEU A 141 -15.80 -22.15 12.48
N LEU A 142 -15.91 -20.82 12.35
CA LEU A 142 -16.28 -20.14 11.11
C LEU A 142 -15.41 -18.92 10.88
N CYS A 143 -14.84 -18.78 9.67
CA CYS A 143 -14.21 -17.54 9.22
C CYS A 143 -15.34 -16.55 8.86
N LEU A 144 -15.60 -15.57 9.70
CA LEU A 144 -16.69 -14.64 9.50
C LEU A 144 -16.29 -13.50 8.56
N ASP A 145 -15.09 -12.98 8.72
CA ASP A 145 -14.51 -11.97 7.83
C ASP A 145 -13.06 -12.32 7.52
N ALA A 146 -12.63 -12.04 6.29
CA ALA A 146 -11.29 -12.33 5.83
C ALA A 146 -10.74 -11.19 4.98
N LYS A 147 -9.52 -10.76 5.32
CA LYS A 147 -8.71 -9.84 4.52
C LYS A 147 -7.55 -10.60 3.91
N VAL A 148 -7.42 -10.52 2.59
CA VAL A 148 -6.39 -11.23 1.84
C VAL A 148 -5.63 -10.26 0.96
N ASN A 149 -4.29 -10.22 1.10
CA ASN A 149 -3.42 -9.46 0.20
C ASN A 149 -2.61 -10.44 -0.64
N ILE A 150 -2.65 -10.24 -1.94
CA ILE A 150 -1.90 -11.01 -2.93
C ILE A 150 -0.61 -10.26 -3.25
N ASP A 151 0.50 -10.97 -3.43
CA ASP A 151 1.73 -10.35 -3.93
C ASP A 151 1.49 -9.88 -5.38
N SER A 152 1.50 -8.58 -5.60
CA SER A 152 1.28 -7.98 -6.93
C SER A 152 2.32 -8.44 -7.96
N ASN A 153 3.53 -8.80 -7.52
CA ASN A 153 4.56 -9.35 -8.40
C ASN A 153 4.22 -10.77 -8.90
N ALA A 154 3.28 -11.47 -8.28
CA ALA A 154 2.83 -12.80 -8.68
C ALA A 154 1.55 -12.79 -9.54
N LEU A 155 0.86 -11.67 -9.67
CA LEU A 155 -0.43 -11.57 -10.39
C LEU A 155 -0.35 -12.05 -11.85
N PHE A 156 0.81 -11.97 -12.50
CA PHE A 156 0.99 -12.47 -13.87
C PHE A 156 0.69 -13.96 -14.03
N ARG A 157 0.75 -14.75 -12.95
CA ARG A 157 0.43 -16.18 -12.92
C ARG A 157 -0.96 -16.50 -12.32
N HIS A 158 -1.70 -15.46 -11.95
CA HIS A 158 -3.06 -15.55 -11.39
C HIS A 158 -4.05 -14.68 -12.17
N PRO A 159 -4.29 -14.96 -13.47
CA PRO A 159 -5.17 -14.12 -14.30
C PRO A 159 -6.59 -14.05 -13.74
N GLU A 160 -7.07 -15.09 -13.07
CA GLU A 160 -8.38 -15.11 -12.42
C GLU A 160 -8.51 -14.10 -11.28
N LEU A 161 -7.41 -13.76 -10.60
CA LEU A 161 -7.40 -12.73 -9.56
C LEU A 161 -7.35 -11.33 -10.15
N LEU A 162 -6.68 -11.16 -11.29
CA LEU A 162 -6.71 -9.89 -12.04
C LEU A 162 -8.11 -9.54 -12.52
N GLU A 163 -8.95 -10.53 -12.87
CA GLU A 163 -10.34 -10.30 -13.27
C GLU A 163 -11.23 -9.77 -12.12
N MET A 164 -10.81 -9.97 -10.87
CA MET A 164 -11.50 -9.46 -9.67
C MET A 164 -11.09 -8.03 -9.31
N TYR A 165 -10.08 -7.46 -9.99
CA TYR A 165 -9.60 -6.13 -9.73
C TYR A 165 -10.67 -5.07 -10.03
N ASP A 166 -10.97 -4.23 -9.06
CA ASP A 166 -11.91 -3.11 -9.18
C ASP A 166 -11.16 -1.78 -9.03
N GLU A 167 -10.84 -1.17 -10.18
CA GLU A 167 -10.14 0.11 -10.24
C GLU A 167 -10.84 1.23 -9.46
N THR A 168 -12.16 1.13 -9.25
CA THR A 168 -12.92 2.15 -8.51
C THR A 168 -12.64 2.15 -7.01
N GLN A 169 -12.00 1.12 -6.51
CA GLN A 169 -11.58 0.97 -5.11
C GLN A 169 -10.16 1.50 -4.85
N GLU A 170 -9.44 1.92 -5.88
CA GLU A 170 -8.11 2.50 -5.72
C GLU A 170 -8.12 4.02 -5.77
N ASP A 171 -7.03 4.62 -5.30
CA ASP A 171 -6.76 6.04 -5.55
C ASP A 171 -6.63 6.26 -7.06
N PRO A 172 -7.35 7.22 -7.66
CA PRO A 172 -7.33 7.44 -9.11
C PRO A 172 -5.93 7.72 -9.67
N GLN A 173 -5.05 8.36 -8.88
CA GLN A 173 -3.68 8.67 -9.29
C GLN A 173 -2.79 7.42 -9.24
N GLU A 174 -2.99 6.55 -8.24
CA GLU A 174 -2.31 5.25 -8.14
C GLU A 174 -2.72 4.33 -9.30
N ALA A 175 -4.02 4.26 -9.60
CA ALA A 175 -4.55 3.49 -10.72
C ALA A 175 -4.01 4.00 -12.07
N GLU A 176 -3.98 5.32 -12.30
CA GLU A 176 -3.42 5.91 -13.53
C GLU A 176 -1.90 5.68 -13.63
N ALA A 177 -1.18 5.76 -12.51
CA ALA A 177 0.25 5.49 -12.46
C ALA A 177 0.58 4.03 -12.82
N ALA A 178 -0.19 3.08 -12.28
CA ALA A 178 -0.04 1.66 -12.57
C ALA A 178 -0.21 1.34 -14.07
N LYS A 179 -1.15 1.98 -14.76
CA LYS A 179 -1.34 1.84 -16.22
C LYS A 179 -0.13 2.31 -17.03
N ASN A 180 0.73 3.14 -16.46
CA ASN A 180 1.92 3.71 -17.09
C ASN A 180 3.22 3.10 -16.56
N ASP A 181 3.17 1.96 -15.85
CA ASP A 181 4.30 1.29 -15.18
C ASP A 181 5.07 2.23 -14.23
N LEU A 182 4.39 3.12 -13.54
CA LEU A 182 4.95 4.02 -12.53
C LEU A 182 4.61 3.49 -11.14
N SER A 183 5.59 3.56 -10.23
CA SER A 183 5.35 3.31 -8.81
C SER A 183 4.93 4.60 -8.13
N TYR A 184 3.67 4.72 -7.78
CA TYR A 184 3.07 5.90 -7.14
C TYR A 184 2.31 5.50 -5.88
N VAL A 185 2.43 6.31 -4.84
CA VAL A 185 1.61 6.21 -3.63
C VAL A 185 1.18 7.62 -3.24
N SER A 186 -0.11 7.84 -3.06
CA SER A 186 -0.69 9.10 -2.62
C SER A 186 -0.42 9.31 -1.11
N LEU A 187 -0.12 10.54 -0.71
CA LEU A 187 0.13 10.94 0.68
C LEU A 187 -0.58 12.27 0.99
N ASP A 188 -0.78 12.56 2.28
CA ASP A 188 -1.49 13.76 2.75
C ASP A 188 -0.61 15.02 2.82
N GLY A 189 0.20 15.28 1.80
CA GLY A 189 1.13 16.41 1.78
C GLY A 189 0.78 17.48 0.74
N ASN A 190 1.72 18.41 0.54
CA ASN A 190 1.59 19.49 -0.42
C ASN A 190 2.84 19.72 -1.28
N ILE A 191 3.83 18.84 -1.16
CA ILE A 191 5.06 18.84 -1.96
C ILE A 191 5.07 17.59 -2.82
N GLY A 192 4.78 17.74 -4.11
CA GLY A 192 4.87 16.66 -5.08
C GLY A 192 6.31 16.20 -5.24
N CYS A 193 6.54 14.89 -5.28
CA CYS A 193 7.87 14.28 -5.39
C CYS A 193 7.98 13.44 -6.66
N MET A 194 9.05 13.65 -7.45
CA MET A 194 9.42 12.80 -8.58
C MET A 194 10.88 12.39 -8.47
N VAL A 195 11.13 11.10 -8.37
CA VAL A 195 12.47 10.57 -8.10
C VAL A 195 12.73 9.34 -8.98
N ASN A 196 13.97 8.98 -9.21
CA ASN A 196 14.34 7.70 -9.84
C ASN A 196 15.02 6.77 -8.83
N GLY A 197 14.28 5.77 -8.43
CA GLY A 197 14.69 4.74 -7.47
C GLY A 197 14.07 4.94 -6.09
N ALA A 198 13.47 3.85 -5.57
CA ALA A 198 12.69 3.86 -4.34
C ALA A 198 13.48 4.34 -3.12
N GLY A 199 14.77 3.95 -2.99
CA GLY A 199 15.63 4.41 -1.88
C GLY A 199 15.87 5.92 -1.92
N LEU A 200 16.08 6.50 -3.12
CA LEU A 200 16.24 7.94 -3.28
C LEU A 200 14.92 8.68 -3.01
N ALA A 201 13.78 8.09 -3.37
CA ALA A 201 12.45 8.63 -3.09
C ALA A 201 12.22 8.72 -1.57
N MET A 202 12.45 7.64 -0.83
CA MET A 202 12.34 7.63 0.63
C MET A 202 13.26 8.67 1.26
N GLY A 203 14.55 8.72 0.90
CA GLY A 203 15.49 9.71 1.41
C GLY A 203 15.13 11.16 1.06
N THR A 204 14.48 11.38 -0.10
CA THR A 204 13.97 12.71 -0.49
C THR A 204 12.80 13.11 0.40
N MET A 205 11.84 12.21 0.62
CA MET A 205 10.69 12.46 1.50
C MET A 205 11.12 12.69 2.94
N ASP A 206 12.06 11.91 3.46
CA ASP A 206 12.64 12.11 4.79
C ASP A 206 13.32 13.48 4.92
N THR A 207 14.06 13.90 3.88
CA THR A 207 14.70 15.21 3.84
C THR A 207 13.66 16.35 3.86
N ILE A 208 12.57 16.23 3.09
CA ILE A 208 11.44 17.17 3.12
C ILE A 208 10.85 17.24 4.53
N LYS A 209 10.56 16.10 5.15
CA LYS A 209 10.04 16.01 6.52
C LYS A 209 10.99 16.63 7.54
N PHE A 210 12.28 16.39 7.42
CA PHE A 210 13.31 16.95 8.30
C PHE A 210 13.30 18.48 8.30
N TYR A 211 13.02 19.11 7.14
CA TYR A 211 12.88 20.56 7.04
C TYR A 211 11.46 21.10 7.29
N GLY A 212 10.56 20.24 7.80
CA GLY A 212 9.22 20.61 8.22
C GLY A 212 8.19 20.71 7.10
N GLY A 213 8.45 20.08 5.94
CA GLY A 213 7.51 19.95 4.84
C GLY A 213 6.72 18.64 4.86
N ASN A 214 5.73 18.52 3.98
CA ASN A 214 4.90 17.34 3.84
C ASN A 214 4.90 16.85 2.39
N PRO A 215 5.49 15.66 2.09
CA PRO A 215 5.39 15.03 0.78
C PRO A 215 3.93 14.71 0.44
N ALA A 216 3.50 15.01 -0.78
CA ALA A 216 2.17 14.71 -1.29
C ALA A 216 2.08 13.31 -1.91
N ASN A 217 3.22 12.76 -2.30
CA ASN A 217 3.29 11.45 -2.93
C ASN A 217 4.69 10.83 -2.83
N PHE A 218 4.74 9.50 -2.93
CA PHE A 218 5.89 8.76 -3.41
C PHE A 218 5.75 8.59 -4.92
N LEU A 219 6.79 8.84 -5.71
CA LEU A 219 6.82 8.50 -7.13
C LEU A 219 8.22 8.14 -7.59
N ASP A 220 8.36 6.90 -8.07
CA ASP A 220 9.58 6.39 -8.69
C ASP A 220 9.37 6.20 -10.20
N VAL A 221 10.10 6.96 -11.02
CA VAL A 221 10.05 6.84 -12.49
C VAL A 221 10.91 5.68 -13.02
N GLY A 222 11.64 4.99 -12.15
CA GLY A 222 12.49 3.85 -12.47
C GLY A 222 13.77 4.19 -13.22
N GLY A 223 14.62 3.18 -13.39
CA GLY A 223 15.95 3.30 -14.02
C GLY A 223 15.95 3.37 -15.55
N THR A 224 14.81 3.14 -16.21
CA THR A 224 14.68 3.14 -17.68
C THR A 224 13.64 4.13 -18.17
N ALA A 225 13.36 5.18 -17.39
CA ALA A 225 12.32 6.15 -17.69
C ALA A 225 12.53 6.83 -19.05
N THR A 226 11.51 6.73 -19.91
CA THR A 226 11.43 7.45 -21.17
C THR A 226 10.92 8.88 -20.96
N GLN A 227 11.09 9.74 -21.97
CA GLN A 227 10.52 11.10 -21.93
C GLN A 227 9.01 11.08 -21.70
N GLU A 228 8.28 10.15 -22.29
CA GLU A 228 6.82 10.01 -22.16
C GLU A 228 6.42 9.61 -20.73
N ARG A 229 7.11 8.64 -20.13
CA ARG A 229 6.86 8.22 -18.74
C ARG A 229 7.09 9.37 -17.76
N VAL A 230 8.16 10.14 -17.96
CA VAL A 230 8.46 11.30 -17.13
C VAL A 230 7.37 12.37 -17.28
N ALA A 231 6.91 12.64 -18.51
CA ALA A 231 5.82 13.58 -18.74
C ALA A 231 4.51 13.13 -18.07
N LYS A 232 4.18 11.83 -18.16
CA LYS A 232 3.01 11.25 -17.50
C LYS A 232 3.12 11.35 -15.97
N ALA A 233 4.26 10.96 -15.40
CA ALA A 233 4.51 11.07 -13.96
C ALA A 233 4.32 12.50 -13.45
N PHE A 234 4.84 13.47 -14.19
CA PHE A 234 4.70 14.88 -13.82
C PHE A 234 3.23 15.35 -13.87
N LYS A 235 2.45 14.89 -14.86
CA LYS A 235 1.02 15.20 -14.94
C LYS A 235 0.25 14.64 -13.77
N ILE A 236 0.48 13.36 -13.42
CA ILE A 236 -0.21 12.71 -12.29
C ILE A 236 0.03 13.50 -11.00
N ILE A 237 1.26 13.96 -10.74
CA ILE A 237 1.54 14.81 -9.57
C ILE A 237 0.73 16.13 -9.62
N LEU A 238 0.59 16.74 -10.81
CA LEU A 238 -0.08 18.02 -10.96
C LEU A 238 -1.61 17.92 -10.93
N GLU A 239 -2.18 16.75 -11.07
CA GLU A 239 -3.61 16.49 -10.90
C GLU A 239 -4.06 16.55 -9.44
N ASP A 240 -3.13 16.41 -8.48
CA ASP A 240 -3.41 16.60 -7.07
C ASP A 240 -3.59 18.11 -6.75
N PRO A 241 -4.79 18.55 -6.35
CA PRO A 241 -5.09 19.95 -6.08
C PRO A 241 -4.36 20.50 -4.84
N ASP A 242 -3.89 19.65 -3.95
CA ASP A 242 -3.21 20.04 -2.72
C ASP A 242 -1.71 20.31 -2.95
N VAL A 243 -1.17 19.90 -4.10
CA VAL A 243 0.24 20.13 -4.46
C VAL A 243 0.49 21.58 -4.80
N LYS A 244 1.38 22.22 -4.02
CA LYS A 244 1.78 23.63 -4.17
C LYS A 244 3.14 23.80 -4.84
N VAL A 245 3.99 22.79 -4.81
CA VAL A 245 5.32 22.77 -5.42
C VAL A 245 5.69 21.34 -5.78
N VAL A 246 6.48 21.15 -6.83
CA VAL A 246 7.04 19.83 -7.19
C VAL A 246 8.55 19.85 -6.97
N LEU A 247 9.07 18.87 -6.22
CA LEU A 247 10.49 18.57 -6.10
C LEU A 247 10.83 17.35 -6.98
N VAL A 248 11.63 17.61 -8.01
CA VAL A 248 12.21 16.57 -8.86
C VAL A 248 13.64 16.31 -8.42
N ASN A 249 13.94 15.09 -7.97
CA ASN A 249 15.27 14.70 -7.53
C ASN A 249 15.75 13.48 -8.31
N ILE A 250 16.62 13.69 -9.27
CA ILE A 250 17.13 12.65 -10.16
C ILE A 250 18.62 12.45 -9.96
N PHE A 251 18.99 11.21 -9.66
CA PHE A 251 20.38 10.75 -9.70
C PHE A 251 20.61 9.95 -10.98
N GLY A 252 21.33 10.51 -11.93
CA GLY A 252 21.62 9.89 -13.22
C GLY A 252 22.70 8.81 -13.12
N GLY A 253 22.27 7.59 -12.82
CA GLY A 253 23.06 6.39 -13.06
C GLY A 253 22.75 5.84 -14.45
N ILE A 254 21.75 4.97 -14.55
CA ILE A 254 21.22 4.43 -15.81
C ILE A 254 20.37 5.47 -16.52
N VAL A 255 19.51 6.20 -15.79
CA VAL A 255 18.67 7.29 -16.34
C VAL A 255 19.55 8.49 -16.69
N ARG A 256 19.29 9.08 -17.82
CA ARG A 256 19.98 10.28 -18.30
C ARG A 256 19.19 11.53 -17.92
N CYS A 257 19.85 12.45 -17.20
CA CYS A 257 19.23 13.70 -16.75
C CYS A 257 18.75 14.61 -17.89
N ASP A 258 19.37 14.54 -19.07
CA ASP A 258 18.93 15.32 -20.24
C ASP A 258 17.58 14.83 -20.81
N LEU A 259 17.24 13.54 -20.65
CA LEU A 259 15.93 12.98 -21.03
C LEU A 259 14.85 13.40 -20.02
N ILE A 260 15.17 13.35 -18.73
CA ILE A 260 14.30 13.81 -17.67
C ILE A 260 13.96 15.30 -17.85
N ALA A 261 14.96 16.14 -18.11
CA ALA A 261 14.75 17.57 -18.36
C ALA A 261 13.79 17.83 -19.55
N LYS A 262 13.91 17.05 -20.61
CA LYS A 262 12.97 17.13 -21.75
C LYS A 262 11.54 16.69 -21.37
N GLY A 263 11.43 15.59 -20.59
CA GLY A 263 10.14 15.11 -20.08
C GLY A 263 9.42 16.15 -19.21
N ILE A 264 10.16 16.79 -18.30
CA ILE A 264 9.65 17.89 -17.47
C ILE A 264 9.15 19.05 -18.33
N ILE A 265 9.94 19.49 -19.30
CA ILE A 265 9.56 20.61 -20.20
C ILE A 265 8.32 20.23 -21.02
N ALA A 266 8.25 18.98 -21.52
CA ALA A 266 7.10 18.52 -22.27
C ALA A 266 5.82 18.54 -21.43
N ALA A 267 5.87 18.02 -20.20
CA ALA A 267 4.75 18.02 -19.27
C ALA A 267 4.31 19.46 -18.93
N ILE A 268 5.26 20.34 -18.59
CA ILE A 268 4.97 21.73 -18.25
C ILE A 268 4.29 22.49 -19.41
N LYS A 269 4.73 22.26 -20.63
CA LYS A 269 4.10 22.87 -21.82
C LYS A 269 2.70 22.34 -22.10
N GLU A 270 2.46 21.08 -21.80
CA GLU A 270 1.19 20.42 -22.12
C GLU A 270 0.09 20.74 -21.09
N VAL A 271 0.46 20.90 -19.81
CA VAL A 271 -0.50 21.12 -18.70
C VAL A 271 -0.54 22.56 -18.16
N GLU A 272 0.21 23.49 -18.75
CA GLU A 272 0.27 24.89 -18.32
C GLU A 272 0.53 25.05 -16.81
N VAL A 273 1.65 24.46 -16.32
CA VAL A 273 1.99 24.41 -14.89
C VAL A 273 2.04 25.80 -14.27
N LYS A 274 1.24 26.04 -13.24
CA LYS A 274 1.18 27.30 -12.49
C LYS A 274 1.96 27.27 -11.18
N ILE A 275 2.32 26.08 -10.71
CA ILE A 275 3.02 25.89 -9.43
C ILE A 275 4.56 25.90 -9.62
N PRO A 276 5.34 26.27 -8.60
CA PRO A 276 6.80 26.23 -8.65
C PRO A 276 7.33 24.80 -8.83
N VAL A 277 8.45 24.67 -9.54
CA VAL A 277 9.16 23.41 -9.72
C VAL A 277 10.60 23.56 -9.29
N VAL A 278 11.04 22.75 -8.34
CA VAL A 278 12.43 22.65 -7.89
C VAL A 278 13.02 21.39 -8.50
N VAL A 279 14.17 21.50 -9.16
CA VAL A 279 14.80 20.37 -9.85
C VAL A 279 16.23 20.19 -9.37
N ARG A 280 16.55 19.01 -8.88
CA ARG A 280 17.90 18.55 -8.63
C ARG A 280 18.26 17.46 -9.63
N LEU A 281 19.30 17.69 -10.38
CA LEU A 281 19.89 16.71 -11.31
C LEU A 281 21.34 16.45 -10.93
N GLU A 282 21.71 15.18 -10.73
CA GLU A 282 23.07 14.77 -10.45
C GLU A 282 23.43 13.52 -11.26
N GLY A 283 24.71 13.32 -11.55
CA GLY A 283 25.23 12.16 -12.27
C GLY A 283 25.18 12.30 -13.79
N ASN A 284 24.82 11.21 -14.51
CA ASN A 284 24.92 11.13 -15.96
C ASN A 284 24.13 12.23 -16.68
N SER A 285 24.85 13.07 -17.45
CA SER A 285 24.26 14.16 -18.25
C SER A 285 23.56 15.26 -17.43
N ALA A 286 23.86 15.41 -16.13
CA ALA A 286 23.28 16.42 -15.27
C ALA A 286 23.50 17.86 -15.80
N ASP A 287 24.73 18.21 -16.21
CA ASP A 287 25.05 19.51 -16.82
C ASP A 287 24.24 19.80 -18.08
N LYS A 288 24.01 18.76 -18.91
CA LYS A 288 23.16 18.90 -20.12
C LYS A 288 21.71 19.12 -19.75
N GLY A 289 21.19 18.36 -18.75
CA GLY A 289 19.85 18.52 -18.24
C GLY A 289 19.63 19.93 -17.69
N SER A 290 20.49 20.42 -16.82
CA SER A 290 20.44 21.78 -16.27
C SER A 290 20.46 22.87 -17.35
N LYS A 291 21.31 22.71 -18.38
CA LYS A 291 21.33 23.63 -19.54
C LYS A 291 20.03 23.60 -20.38
N ILE A 292 19.37 22.45 -20.47
CA ILE A 292 18.09 22.32 -21.14
C ILE A 292 17.01 23.04 -20.34
N LEU A 293 16.96 22.83 -19.02
CA LEU A 293 16.01 23.50 -18.13
C LEU A 293 16.20 25.02 -18.11
N SER A 294 17.44 25.51 -18.04
CA SER A 294 17.72 26.95 -18.00
C SER A 294 17.39 27.71 -19.31
N LYS A 295 17.30 27.01 -20.44
CA LYS A 295 16.90 27.58 -21.73
C LYS A 295 15.37 27.53 -21.95
N ALA A 296 14.67 26.80 -21.11
CA ALA A 296 13.22 26.76 -21.20
C ALA A 296 12.65 28.06 -20.59
N ASP A 297 11.72 28.68 -21.28
CA ASP A 297 10.97 29.85 -20.80
C ASP A 297 9.92 29.42 -19.76
N ILE A 298 10.42 28.86 -18.63
CA ILE A 298 9.62 28.25 -17.58
C ILE A 298 10.29 28.52 -16.24
N LYS A 299 9.49 28.82 -15.22
CA LYS A 299 9.97 29.11 -13.88
C LYS A 299 10.37 27.82 -13.12
N ILE A 300 11.64 27.44 -13.25
CA ILE A 300 12.23 26.28 -12.59
C ILE A 300 13.43 26.72 -11.75
N ASP A 301 13.46 26.30 -10.49
CA ASP A 301 14.61 26.45 -9.61
C ASP A 301 15.52 25.20 -9.72
N SER A 302 16.69 25.33 -10.33
CA SER A 302 17.68 24.25 -10.43
C SER A 302 18.68 24.34 -9.29
N ILE A 303 18.74 23.33 -8.41
CA ILE A 303 19.56 23.30 -7.20
C ILE A 303 20.34 21.98 -7.16
N ASN A 304 21.65 22.03 -6.87
CA ASN A 304 22.49 20.83 -6.94
C ASN A 304 22.50 20.01 -5.64
N ASP A 305 22.37 20.66 -4.48
CA ASP A 305 22.33 19.98 -3.19
C ASP A 305 20.92 19.56 -2.81
N LEU A 306 20.75 18.32 -2.29
CA LEU A 306 19.44 17.79 -1.91
C LEU A 306 18.82 18.54 -0.73
N ALA A 307 19.63 18.88 0.28
CA ALA A 307 19.14 19.58 1.46
C ALA A 307 18.64 20.99 1.08
N ASP A 308 19.35 21.68 0.21
CA ASP A 308 18.96 23.01 -0.25
C ASP A 308 17.75 22.95 -1.20
N ALA A 309 17.65 21.93 -2.04
CA ALA A 309 16.47 21.70 -2.88
C ALA A 309 15.22 21.41 -2.03
N ALA A 310 15.34 20.58 -1.00
CA ALA A 310 14.24 20.28 -0.08
C ALA A 310 13.82 21.53 0.73
N LYS A 311 14.78 22.29 1.27
CA LYS A 311 14.49 23.59 1.95
C LYS A 311 13.73 24.54 1.03
N LYS A 312 14.17 24.66 -0.23
CA LYS A 312 13.53 25.52 -1.21
C LYS A 312 12.10 25.05 -1.52
N ALA A 313 11.88 23.76 -1.70
CA ALA A 313 10.54 23.21 -1.89
C ALA A 313 9.65 23.48 -0.67
N VAL A 314 10.15 23.27 0.56
CA VAL A 314 9.39 23.57 1.78
C VAL A 314 9.07 25.07 1.92
N GLU A 315 9.97 25.96 1.52
CA GLU A 315 9.72 27.40 1.50
C GLU A 315 8.59 27.77 0.52
N LEU A 316 8.61 27.17 -0.67
CA LEU A 316 7.62 27.44 -1.72
C LEU A 316 6.25 26.80 -1.47
N ALA A 317 6.16 25.79 -0.59
CA ALA A 317 4.94 25.12 -0.21
C ALA A 317 4.12 25.83 0.89
N LYS A 318 4.72 26.82 1.57
CA LYS A 318 4.06 27.64 2.60
C LYS A 318 3.10 28.64 1.97
#